data_04f861408f768af82b573485cb5691c7
#
_entry.id   04f861408f768af82b573485cb5691c7
#
_cell.length_a   1.000
_cell.length_b   1.000
_cell.length_c   1.000
_cell.angle_alpha   90.00
_cell.angle_beta   90.00
_cell.angle_gamma   90.00
#
_symmetry.space_group_name_H-M   'P 1'
#
loop_
_entity.id
_entity.type
_entity.pdbx_description
1 polymer ?
#
loop_
_entity_poly.entity_id
_entity_poly.type
_entity_poly.pdbx_seq_one_letter_code
_entity_poly.pdbx_strand_id
1 'polypeptide(L)'
;MAKFKRKYTLGEEIFNSVSHGIGAGLSIAGTVVLIVTAAIHTNAWGVVSSCIYGASLIILYTMSTLYHSFTNEKVKAFFRIMDHNTIFLLIAGTYTPITLYYLNGVTGWILFGIVWASAIFGIVMNSINLEKARIPSIFCYIGMGWVIVFAIKPLMEHMPSISGIFLIIGGIFYTVGIIFYAIKKVKYFHSIWHLFTVAGSVFHYFAILLGFFRI
;
A
#
# COMPACT_ATOMS: atom_id res chain seq x y z
N MET A 1 0.25 17.59 33.03
CA MET A 1 0.54 16.61 31.95
C MET A 1 -0.76 15.90 31.57
N ALA A 2 -1.33 16.16 30.39
CA ALA A 2 -2.52 15.44 29.92
C ALA A 2 -2.13 13.97 29.73
N LYS A 3 -2.84 13.06 30.42
CA LYS A 3 -2.66 11.61 30.25
C LYS A 3 -2.94 11.25 28.78
N PHE A 4 -1.95 10.68 28.11
CA PHE A 4 -2.12 10.12 26.76
C PHE A 4 -3.24 9.07 26.81
N LYS A 5 -4.36 9.35 26.18
CA LYS A 5 -5.47 8.41 26.10
C LYS A 5 -5.15 7.39 25.00
N ARG A 6 -4.88 6.13 25.38
CA ARG A 6 -4.68 5.06 24.41
C ARG A 6 -5.83 5.07 23.41
N LYS A 7 -5.50 5.10 22.13
CA LYS A 7 -6.48 5.16 21.04
C LYS A 7 -7.17 3.81 20.82
N TYR A 8 -6.46 2.72 21.09
CA TYR A 8 -6.90 1.34 20.93
C TYR A 8 -6.74 0.55 22.22
N THR A 9 -7.55 -0.49 22.40
CA THR A 9 -7.41 -1.45 23.50
C THR A 9 -6.14 -2.27 23.31
N LEU A 10 -5.64 -2.93 24.39
CA LEU A 10 -4.47 -3.80 24.29
C LEU A 10 -4.68 -4.93 23.27
N GLY A 11 -5.87 -5.53 23.24
CA GLY A 11 -6.19 -6.58 22.27
C GLY A 11 -6.15 -6.10 20.82
N GLU A 12 -6.66 -4.88 20.56
CA GLU A 12 -6.55 -4.26 19.22
C GLU A 12 -5.09 -3.99 18.84
N GLU A 13 -4.28 -3.45 19.76
CA GLU A 13 -2.85 -3.18 19.50
C GLU A 13 -2.08 -4.48 19.19
N ILE A 14 -2.32 -5.55 19.95
CA ILE A 14 -1.70 -6.85 19.70
C ILE A 14 -2.13 -7.40 18.35
N PHE A 15 -3.42 -7.40 18.06
CA PHE A 15 -3.95 -7.89 16.79
C PHE A 15 -3.38 -7.12 15.60
N ASN A 16 -3.35 -5.78 15.68
CA ASN A 16 -2.85 -4.90 14.64
C ASN A 16 -1.35 -5.11 14.40
N SER A 17 -0.57 -5.21 15.49
CA SER A 17 0.86 -5.48 15.41
C SER A 17 1.15 -6.86 14.81
N VAL A 18 0.46 -7.91 15.25
CA VAL A 18 0.69 -9.29 14.76
C VAL A 18 0.26 -9.43 13.31
N SER A 19 -0.92 -8.93 12.92
CA SER A 19 -1.41 -9.03 11.55
C SER A 19 -0.46 -8.37 10.54
N HIS A 20 0.01 -7.16 10.83
CA HIS A 20 0.97 -6.48 9.95
C HIS A 20 2.40 -7.01 10.11
N GLY A 21 2.77 -7.57 11.26
CA GLY A 21 4.03 -8.28 11.45
C GLY A 21 4.14 -9.51 10.54
N ILE A 22 3.06 -10.29 10.42
CA ILE A 22 2.95 -11.37 9.44
C ILE A 22 3.05 -10.81 8.02
N GLY A 23 2.35 -9.70 7.74
CA GLY A 23 2.44 -8.99 6.46
C GLY A 23 3.87 -8.58 6.11
N ALA A 24 4.66 -8.09 7.07
CA ALA A 24 6.06 -7.74 6.87
C ALA A 24 6.92 -8.96 6.51
N GLY A 25 6.76 -10.08 7.24
CA GLY A 25 7.48 -11.33 6.93
C GLY A 25 7.14 -11.87 5.54
N LEU A 26 5.85 -11.88 5.18
CA LEU A 26 5.39 -12.28 3.85
C LEU A 26 5.91 -11.33 2.75
N SER A 27 5.98 -10.02 3.04
CA SER A 27 6.50 -9.03 2.10
C SER A 27 8.00 -9.23 1.81
N ILE A 28 8.79 -9.59 2.81
CA ILE A 28 10.21 -9.90 2.61
C ILE A 28 10.37 -11.11 1.68
N ALA A 29 9.71 -12.22 2.00
CA ALA A 29 9.76 -13.43 1.18
C ALA A 29 9.21 -13.17 -0.22
N GLY A 30 8.05 -12.50 -0.33
CA GLY A 30 7.42 -12.15 -1.60
C GLY A 30 8.28 -11.23 -2.46
N THR A 31 8.99 -10.27 -1.86
CA THR A 31 9.89 -9.38 -2.59
C THR A 31 11.03 -10.15 -3.27
N VAL A 32 11.62 -11.11 -2.56
CA VAL A 32 12.67 -11.97 -3.13
C VAL A 32 12.13 -12.75 -4.34
N VAL A 33 10.98 -13.41 -4.18
CA VAL A 33 10.33 -14.16 -5.26
C VAL A 33 10.02 -13.24 -6.45
N LEU A 34 9.47 -12.05 -6.18
CA LEU A 34 9.09 -11.10 -7.23
C LEU A 34 10.31 -10.62 -8.03
N ILE A 35 11.41 -10.26 -7.35
CA ILE A 35 12.65 -9.81 -7.99
C ILE A 35 13.26 -10.93 -8.83
N VAL A 36 13.36 -12.16 -8.30
CA VAL A 36 13.88 -13.31 -9.02
C VAL A 36 13.04 -13.60 -10.27
N THR A 37 11.71 -13.62 -10.11
CA THR A 37 10.80 -13.82 -11.24
C THR A 37 10.94 -12.71 -12.28
N ALA A 38 11.03 -11.45 -11.86
CA ALA A 38 11.24 -10.32 -12.75
C ALA A 38 12.57 -10.44 -13.51
N ALA A 39 13.64 -10.86 -12.85
CA ALA A 39 14.96 -11.03 -13.48
C ALA A 39 14.97 -12.13 -14.55
N ILE A 40 14.16 -13.18 -14.39
CA ILE A 40 14.06 -14.30 -15.32
C ILE A 40 13.11 -13.98 -16.49
N HIS A 41 11.99 -13.32 -16.24
CA HIS A 41 10.86 -13.22 -17.19
C HIS A 41 10.63 -11.81 -17.75
N THR A 42 11.35 -10.78 -17.27
CA THR A 42 11.11 -9.39 -17.64
C THR A 42 12.40 -8.67 -18.05
N ASN A 43 12.35 -7.35 -18.14
CA ASN A 43 13.48 -6.47 -18.42
C ASN A 43 13.90 -5.67 -17.16
N ALA A 44 14.86 -4.75 -17.31
CA ALA A 44 15.35 -3.91 -16.22
C ALA A 44 14.22 -3.14 -15.50
N TRP A 45 13.19 -2.70 -16.22
CA TRP A 45 12.04 -2.01 -15.61
C TRP A 45 11.20 -2.93 -14.73
N GLY A 46 11.04 -4.20 -15.12
CA GLY A 46 10.38 -5.20 -14.28
C GLY A 46 11.14 -5.43 -12.97
N VAL A 47 12.47 -5.54 -13.02
CA VAL A 47 13.31 -5.72 -11.84
C VAL A 47 13.28 -4.50 -10.91
N VAL A 48 13.54 -3.30 -11.46
CA VAL A 48 13.57 -2.06 -10.69
C VAL A 48 12.23 -1.79 -10.02
N SER A 49 11.12 -1.96 -10.75
CA SER A 49 9.79 -1.76 -10.20
C SER A 49 9.43 -2.81 -9.15
N SER A 50 9.90 -4.05 -9.28
CA SER A 50 9.75 -5.09 -8.24
C SER A 50 10.46 -4.72 -6.95
N CYS A 51 11.67 -4.15 -7.05
CA CYS A 51 12.42 -3.65 -5.89
C CYS A 51 11.65 -2.51 -5.18
N ILE A 52 11.14 -1.54 -5.94
CA ILE A 52 10.41 -0.39 -5.40
C ILE A 52 9.10 -0.84 -4.73
N TYR A 53 8.32 -1.69 -5.41
CA TYR A 53 7.07 -2.22 -4.86
C TYR A 53 7.32 -3.08 -3.61
N GLY A 54 8.26 -4.01 -3.68
CA GLY A 54 8.63 -4.86 -2.53
C GLY A 54 9.10 -4.05 -1.33
N ALA A 55 9.96 -3.06 -1.55
CA ALA A 55 10.39 -2.14 -0.49
C ALA A 55 9.22 -1.39 0.13
N SER A 56 8.27 -0.91 -0.67
CA SER A 56 7.08 -0.20 -0.17
C SER A 56 6.18 -1.08 0.71
N LEU A 57 6.01 -2.36 0.36
CA LEU A 57 5.29 -3.34 1.18
C LEU A 57 5.99 -3.57 2.52
N ILE A 58 7.30 -3.84 2.49
CA ILE A 58 8.10 -4.10 3.69
C ILE A 58 8.05 -2.89 4.62
N ILE A 59 8.24 -1.69 4.08
CA ILE A 59 8.23 -0.45 4.87
C ILE A 59 6.86 -0.23 5.50
N LEU A 60 5.77 -0.34 4.74
CA LEU A 60 4.41 -0.15 5.28
C LEU A 60 4.14 -1.10 6.45
N TYR A 61 4.30 -2.39 6.22
CA TYR A 61 3.97 -3.39 7.24
C TYR A 61 4.87 -3.30 8.46
N THR A 62 6.15 -2.96 8.27
CA THR A 62 7.09 -2.75 9.38
C THR A 62 6.71 -1.50 10.19
N MET A 63 6.46 -0.35 9.54
CA MET A 63 6.11 0.87 10.26
C MET A 63 4.80 0.72 11.03
N SER A 64 3.80 0.05 10.45
CA SER A 64 2.54 -0.25 11.11
C SER A 64 2.70 -1.19 12.30
N THR A 65 3.49 -2.26 12.16
CA THR A 65 3.82 -3.17 13.25
C THR A 65 4.47 -2.43 14.42
N LEU A 66 5.46 -1.57 14.14
CA LEU A 66 6.16 -0.78 15.14
C LEU A 66 5.22 0.23 15.83
N TYR A 67 4.35 0.90 15.07
CA TYR A 67 3.35 1.81 15.63
C TYR A 67 2.47 1.12 16.67
N HIS A 68 1.99 -0.09 16.39
CA HIS A 68 1.11 -0.83 17.28
C HIS A 68 1.86 -1.54 18.43
N SER A 69 3.17 -1.81 18.27
CA SER A 69 3.98 -2.48 19.30
C SER A 69 4.48 -1.55 20.39
N PHE A 70 4.81 -0.30 20.06
CA PHE A 70 5.41 0.61 21.03
C PHE A 70 4.39 1.19 22.01
N THR A 71 4.81 1.30 23.29
CA THR A 71 4.02 1.90 24.39
C THR A 71 4.53 3.29 24.78
N ASN A 72 5.80 3.62 24.49
CA ASN A 72 6.35 4.94 24.74
C ASN A 72 5.65 5.98 23.83
N GLU A 73 5.07 7.02 24.43
CA GLU A 73 4.23 8.00 23.76
C GLU A 73 4.95 8.74 22.61
N LYS A 74 6.20 9.13 22.82
CA LYS A 74 6.98 9.86 21.80
C LYS A 74 7.33 8.99 20.62
N VAL A 75 7.77 7.76 20.90
CA VAL A 75 8.09 6.76 19.88
C VAL A 75 6.84 6.37 19.09
N LYS A 76 5.73 6.13 19.80
CA LYS A 76 4.45 5.79 19.18
C LYS A 76 3.90 6.93 18.31
N ALA A 77 4.07 8.18 18.73
CA ALA A 77 3.67 9.34 17.93
C ALA A 77 4.47 9.44 16.63
N PHE A 78 5.77 9.19 16.65
CA PHE A 78 6.61 9.14 15.47
C PHE A 78 6.16 8.02 14.51
N PHE A 79 6.04 6.78 15.01
CA PHE A 79 5.63 5.66 14.16
C PHE A 79 4.20 5.78 13.66
N ARG A 80 3.32 6.50 14.35
CA ARG A 80 1.98 6.82 13.86
C ARG A 80 2.01 7.68 12.59
N ILE A 81 2.92 8.65 12.51
CA ILE A 81 3.10 9.46 11.30
C ILE A 81 3.65 8.59 10.18
N MET A 82 4.64 7.74 10.47
CA MET A 82 5.23 6.82 9.49
C MET A 82 4.20 5.83 8.95
N ASP A 83 3.41 5.19 9.83
CA ASP A 83 2.33 4.27 9.47
C ASP A 83 1.35 4.88 8.45
N HIS A 84 0.93 6.14 8.66
CA HIS A 84 0.03 6.82 7.75
C HIS A 84 0.72 7.28 6.44
N ASN A 85 1.99 7.69 6.52
CA ASN A 85 2.77 8.13 5.36
C ASN A 85 3.07 6.96 4.41
N THR A 86 3.31 5.79 4.96
CA THR A 86 3.66 4.61 4.16
C THR A 86 2.49 4.05 3.34
N ILE A 87 1.25 4.45 3.63
CA ILE A 87 0.11 4.15 2.76
C ILE A 87 0.29 4.82 1.39
N PHE A 88 0.68 6.10 1.36
CA PHE A 88 1.00 6.80 0.12
C PHE A 88 2.15 6.13 -0.64
N LEU A 89 3.19 5.72 0.10
CA LEU A 89 4.33 5.02 -0.47
C LEU A 89 3.91 3.67 -1.08
N LEU A 90 3.04 2.90 -0.41
CA LEU A 90 2.55 1.63 -0.94
C LEU A 90 1.73 1.82 -2.21
N ILE A 91 0.84 2.81 -2.25
CA ILE A 91 0.07 3.09 -3.47
C ILE A 91 1.03 3.40 -4.63
N ALA A 92 1.98 4.33 -4.44
CA ALA A 92 2.95 4.69 -5.48
C ALA A 92 3.86 3.51 -5.87
N GLY A 93 4.30 2.72 -4.89
CA GLY A 93 5.08 1.51 -5.10
C GLY A 93 4.32 0.46 -5.94
N THR A 94 3.03 0.25 -5.65
CA THR A 94 2.16 -0.66 -6.41
C THR A 94 1.98 -0.20 -7.86
N TYR A 95 1.84 1.12 -8.08
CA TYR A 95 1.74 1.68 -9.42
C TYR A 95 3.04 1.55 -10.23
N THR A 96 4.18 1.46 -9.58
CA THR A 96 5.49 1.45 -10.27
C THR A 96 5.61 0.32 -11.30
N PRO A 97 5.37 -0.97 -11.00
CA PRO A 97 5.38 -2.01 -12.03
C PRO A 97 4.25 -1.85 -13.06
N ILE A 98 3.09 -1.36 -12.66
CA ILE A 98 1.96 -1.14 -13.58
C ILE A 98 2.33 -0.10 -14.63
N THR A 99 2.95 0.99 -14.24
CA THR A 99 3.24 2.14 -15.11
C THR A 99 4.53 1.96 -15.90
N LEU A 100 5.61 1.45 -15.29
CA LEU A 100 6.93 1.37 -15.94
C LEU A 100 7.15 0.09 -16.73
N TYR A 101 6.46 -1.00 -16.37
CA TYR A 101 6.63 -2.28 -17.06
C TYR A 101 5.43 -2.60 -17.98
N TYR A 102 4.18 -2.60 -17.46
CA TYR A 102 3.02 -2.98 -18.28
C TYR A 102 2.57 -1.88 -19.24
N LEU A 103 2.31 -0.67 -18.74
CA LEU A 103 1.89 0.44 -19.61
C LEU A 103 3.03 0.94 -20.49
N ASN A 104 4.23 1.09 -19.88
CA ASN A 104 5.39 1.62 -20.55
C ASN A 104 5.10 2.91 -21.37
N GLY A 105 6.10 3.51 -22.04
CA GLY A 105 5.91 4.66 -22.91
C GLY A 105 5.33 5.91 -22.20
N VAL A 106 4.77 6.82 -22.97
CA VAL A 106 4.33 8.15 -22.50
C VAL A 106 3.25 8.06 -21.43
N THR A 107 2.22 7.24 -21.64
CA THR A 107 1.11 7.07 -20.68
C THR A 107 1.59 6.52 -19.35
N GLY A 108 2.49 5.53 -19.38
CA GLY A 108 3.08 4.96 -18.16
C GLY A 108 3.86 6.00 -17.36
N TRP A 109 4.72 6.80 -18.02
CA TRP A 109 5.50 7.84 -17.35
C TRP A 109 4.66 8.98 -16.79
N ILE A 110 3.60 9.41 -17.49
CA ILE A 110 2.67 10.44 -17.01
C ILE A 110 1.98 9.95 -15.75
N LEU A 111 1.42 8.73 -15.74
CA LEU A 111 0.75 8.17 -14.57
C LEU A 111 1.73 7.94 -13.40
N PHE A 112 2.93 7.44 -13.67
CA PHE A 112 3.99 7.33 -12.69
C PHE A 112 4.26 8.69 -12.01
N GLY A 113 4.46 9.75 -12.80
CA GLY A 113 4.70 11.09 -12.29
C GLY A 113 3.54 11.62 -11.44
N ILE A 114 2.30 11.45 -11.91
CA ILE A 114 1.10 11.89 -11.18
C ILE A 114 1.00 11.18 -9.82
N VAL A 115 1.16 9.85 -9.80
CA VAL A 115 0.98 9.06 -8.58
C VAL A 115 2.11 9.34 -7.58
N TRP A 116 3.36 9.40 -8.02
CA TRP A 116 4.49 9.71 -7.12
C TRP A 116 4.46 11.15 -6.61
N ALA A 117 4.10 12.13 -7.45
CA ALA A 117 3.91 13.51 -6.99
C ALA A 117 2.79 13.62 -5.95
N SER A 118 1.65 12.92 -6.18
CA SER A 118 0.55 12.84 -5.22
C SER A 118 0.98 12.17 -3.91
N ALA A 119 1.79 11.12 -3.97
CA ALA A 119 2.32 10.46 -2.80
C ALA A 119 3.23 11.39 -1.97
N ILE A 120 4.15 12.08 -2.62
CA ILE A 120 5.03 13.06 -1.97
C ILE A 120 4.20 14.17 -1.31
N PHE A 121 3.22 14.72 -2.01
CA PHE A 121 2.31 15.73 -1.48
C PHE A 121 1.57 15.22 -0.23
N GLY A 122 1.01 14.01 -0.28
CA GLY A 122 0.28 13.41 0.83
C GLY A 122 1.19 13.12 2.04
N ILE A 123 2.41 12.65 1.82
CA ILE A 123 3.42 12.45 2.87
C ILE A 123 3.78 13.76 3.55
N VAL A 124 4.03 14.81 2.78
CA VAL A 124 4.34 16.15 3.33
C VAL A 124 3.16 16.67 4.15
N MET A 125 1.94 16.60 3.61
CA MET A 125 0.72 17.03 4.28
C MET A 125 0.51 16.32 5.63
N ASN A 126 0.65 14.99 5.67
CA ASN A 126 0.55 14.19 6.89
C ASN A 126 1.66 14.53 7.89
N SER A 127 2.87 14.77 7.42
CA SER A 127 4.04 15.08 8.27
C SER A 127 3.90 16.46 8.94
N ILE A 128 3.24 17.42 8.30
CA ILE A 128 2.97 18.75 8.88
C ILE A 128 1.88 18.65 9.96
N ASN A 129 0.74 18.00 9.67
CA ASN A 129 -0.35 17.86 10.64
C ASN A 129 -1.26 16.69 10.31
N LEU A 130 -0.97 15.53 10.88
CA LEU A 130 -1.68 14.28 10.63
C LEU A 130 -3.18 14.36 10.95
N GLU A 131 -3.59 15.11 11.99
CA GLU A 131 -5.01 15.20 12.36
C GLU A 131 -5.80 16.02 11.34
N LYS A 132 -5.26 17.13 10.86
CA LYS A 132 -5.90 17.96 9.82
C LYS A 132 -5.86 17.28 8.46
N ALA A 133 -4.78 16.54 8.18
CA ALA A 133 -4.58 15.83 6.93
C ALA A 133 -5.46 14.57 6.78
N ARG A 134 -6.06 14.07 7.85
CA ARG A 134 -6.78 12.78 7.86
C ARG A 134 -7.84 12.63 6.76
N ILE A 135 -8.75 13.60 6.63
CA ILE A 135 -9.82 13.54 5.62
C ILE A 135 -9.26 13.75 4.22
N PRO A 136 -8.44 14.80 3.95
CA PRO A 136 -7.76 14.94 2.68
C PRO A 136 -6.99 13.69 2.24
N SER A 137 -6.29 13.02 3.17
CA SER A 137 -5.55 11.78 2.85
C SER A 137 -6.46 10.66 2.35
N ILE A 138 -7.65 10.49 2.91
CA ILE A 138 -8.61 9.48 2.44
C ILE A 138 -9.00 9.75 0.98
N PHE A 139 -9.31 11.00 0.63
CA PHE A 139 -9.61 11.36 -0.76
C PHE A 139 -8.41 11.15 -1.68
N CYS A 140 -7.20 11.48 -1.24
CA CYS A 140 -5.98 11.22 -1.98
C CYS A 140 -5.75 9.71 -2.19
N TYR A 141 -5.94 8.87 -1.17
CA TYR A 141 -5.79 7.41 -1.32
C TYR A 141 -6.76 6.84 -2.36
N ILE A 142 -8.03 7.26 -2.31
CA ILE A 142 -9.04 6.83 -3.28
C ILE A 142 -8.68 7.33 -4.69
N GLY A 143 -8.38 8.63 -4.82
CA GLY A 143 -8.02 9.22 -6.12
C GLY A 143 -6.79 8.57 -6.74
N MET A 144 -5.71 8.41 -5.95
CA MET A 144 -4.51 7.71 -6.41
C MET A 144 -4.79 6.24 -6.76
N GLY A 145 -5.58 5.53 -5.92
CA GLY A 145 -5.87 4.12 -6.14
C GLY A 145 -6.66 3.85 -7.42
N TRP A 146 -7.53 4.78 -7.82
CA TRP A 146 -8.41 4.62 -8.98
C TRP A 146 -7.97 5.38 -10.24
N VAL A 147 -6.86 6.13 -10.19
CA VAL A 147 -6.37 6.86 -11.38
C VAL A 147 -6.07 5.94 -12.57
N ILE A 148 -5.82 4.65 -12.32
CA ILE A 148 -5.58 3.63 -13.36
C ILE A 148 -6.78 3.43 -14.28
N VAL A 149 -8.00 3.78 -13.86
CA VAL A 149 -9.21 3.69 -14.68
C VAL A 149 -9.08 4.49 -15.98
N PHE A 150 -8.34 5.60 -15.95
CA PHE A 150 -8.08 6.40 -17.16
C PHE A 150 -7.12 5.71 -18.16
N ALA A 151 -6.40 4.69 -17.73
CA ALA A 151 -5.52 3.90 -18.59
C ALA A 151 -5.84 2.40 -18.55
N ILE A 152 -7.06 2.03 -18.12
CA ILE A 152 -7.45 0.62 -17.97
C ILE A 152 -7.42 -0.13 -19.30
N LYS A 153 -7.84 0.50 -20.39
CA LYS A 153 -7.85 -0.12 -21.73
C LYS A 153 -6.44 -0.47 -22.19
N PRO A 154 -5.47 0.48 -22.31
CA PRO A 154 -4.12 0.13 -22.68
C PRO A 154 -3.43 -0.81 -21.68
N LEU A 155 -3.78 -0.77 -20.38
CA LEU A 155 -3.25 -1.71 -19.41
C LEU A 155 -3.69 -3.14 -19.72
N MET A 156 -4.98 -3.37 -19.99
CA MET A 156 -5.52 -4.71 -20.29
C MET A 156 -5.00 -5.28 -21.62
N GLU A 157 -4.49 -4.46 -22.53
CA GLU A 157 -3.83 -4.92 -23.76
C GLU A 157 -2.44 -5.53 -23.50
N HIS A 158 -1.78 -5.16 -22.39
CA HIS A 158 -0.43 -5.57 -22.06
C HIS A 158 -0.35 -6.49 -20.83
N MET A 159 -1.43 -6.61 -20.06
CA MET A 159 -1.51 -7.40 -18.84
C MET A 159 -2.42 -8.61 -19.05
N PRO A 160 -2.02 -9.84 -18.64
CA PRO A 160 -2.89 -11.01 -18.68
C PRO A 160 -4.21 -10.76 -17.96
N SER A 161 -5.30 -11.32 -18.48
CA SER A 161 -6.65 -11.10 -17.95
C SER A 161 -6.77 -11.46 -16.46
N ILE A 162 -6.13 -12.56 -16.04
CA ILE A 162 -6.14 -12.98 -14.64
C ILE A 162 -5.44 -11.96 -13.72
N SER A 163 -4.35 -11.36 -14.18
CA SER A 163 -3.63 -10.31 -13.47
C SER A 163 -4.49 -9.05 -13.33
N GLY A 164 -5.21 -8.68 -14.40
CA GLY A 164 -6.16 -7.58 -14.38
C GLY A 164 -7.31 -7.80 -13.40
N ILE A 165 -7.85 -9.03 -13.34
CA ILE A 165 -8.89 -9.40 -12.36
C ILE A 165 -8.36 -9.26 -10.93
N PHE A 166 -7.16 -9.76 -10.65
CA PHE A 166 -6.56 -9.64 -9.32
C PHE A 166 -6.27 -8.19 -8.94
N LEU A 167 -5.86 -7.36 -9.91
CA LEU A 167 -5.67 -5.92 -9.68
C LEU A 167 -6.97 -5.25 -9.25
N ILE A 168 -8.08 -5.54 -9.93
CA ILE A 168 -9.41 -5.00 -9.59
C ILE A 168 -9.86 -5.50 -8.20
N ILE A 169 -9.73 -6.80 -7.92
CA ILE A 169 -10.11 -7.37 -6.62
C ILE A 169 -9.30 -6.71 -5.50
N GLY A 170 -8.00 -6.54 -5.66
CA GLY A 170 -7.14 -5.86 -4.69
C GLY A 170 -7.58 -4.41 -4.44
N GLY A 171 -7.91 -3.66 -5.50
CA GLY A 171 -8.45 -2.31 -5.41
C GLY A 171 -9.79 -2.24 -4.65
N ILE A 172 -10.67 -3.24 -4.86
CA ILE A 172 -11.93 -3.37 -4.10
C ILE A 172 -11.65 -3.62 -2.62
N PHE A 173 -10.72 -4.54 -2.26
CA PHE A 173 -10.35 -4.78 -0.86
C PHE A 173 -9.85 -3.49 -0.19
N TYR A 174 -8.94 -2.76 -0.81
CA TYR A 174 -8.48 -1.48 -0.26
C TYR A 174 -9.62 -0.47 -0.09
N THR A 175 -10.49 -0.34 -1.09
CA THR A 175 -11.59 0.64 -1.09
C THR A 175 -12.62 0.30 0.00
N VAL A 176 -13.06 -0.95 0.08
CA VAL A 176 -13.99 -1.41 1.14
C VAL A 176 -13.33 -1.28 2.52
N GLY A 177 -12.05 -1.58 2.62
CA GLY A 177 -11.27 -1.41 3.84
C GLY A 177 -11.31 0.03 4.37
N ILE A 178 -11.30 1.05 3.50
CA ILE A 178 -11.37 2.47 3.93
C ILE A 178 -12.62 2.76 4.78
N ILE A 179 -13.73 2.05 4.57
CA ILE A 179 -14.94 2.20 5.39
C ILE A 179 -14.62 1.90 6.87
N PHE A 180 -13.91 0.81 7.13
CA PHE A 180 -13.50 0.42 8.49
C PHE A 180 -12.44 1.36 9.06
N TYR A 181 -11.54 1.87 8.21
CA TYR A 181 -10.55 2.89 8.60
C TYR A 181 -11.21 4.22 9.00
N ALA A 182 -12.25 4.64 8.30
CA ALA A 182 -12.93 5.92 8.53
C ALA A 182 -13.74 5.91 9.84
N ILE A 183 -14.35 4.78 10.22
CA ILE A 183 -15.24 4.63 11.38
C ILE A 183 -14.40 4.31 12.63
N LYS A 184 -14.12 5.32 13.46
CA LYS A 184 -13.26 5.19 14.65
C LYS A 184 -13.98 4.77 15.93
N LYS A 185 -15.31 4.78 15.93
CA LYS A 185 -16.10 4.58 17.16
C LYS A 185 -16.31 3.11 17.52
N VAL A 186 -16.16 2.20 16.57
CA VAL A 186 -16.40 0.77 16.73
C VAL A 186 -15.08 0.06 17.00
N LYS A 187 -15.05 -0.75 18.07
CA LYS A 187 -13.89 -1.57 18.42
C LYS A 187 -13.54 -2.53 17.28
N TYR A 188 -12.27 -2.81 17.09
CA TYR A 188 -11.72 -3.69 16.08
C TYR A 188 -11.96 -3.28 14.61
N PHE A 189 -12.62 -2.16 14.33
CA PHE A 189 -12.75 -1.70 12.95
C PHE A 189 -11.40 -1.40 12.31
N HIS A 190 -10.48 -0.81 13.07
CA HIS A 190 -9.12 -0.60 12.58
C HIS A 190 -8.37 -1.93 12.36
N SER A 191 -8.62 -2.93 13.18
CA SER A 191 -8.07 -4.28 13.00
C SER A 191 -8.64 -4.97 11.74
N ILE A 192 -9.93 -4.78 11.45
CA ILE A 192 -10.54 -5.25 10.20
C ILE A 192 -9.89 -4.53 8.99
N TRP A 193 -9.66 -3.21 9.09
CA TRP A 193 -8.92 -2.47 8.09
C TRP A 193 -7.55 -3.09 7.78
N HIS A 194 -6.79 -3.52 8.79
CA HIS A 194 -5.52 -4.21 8.62
C HIS A 194 -5.65 -5.49 7.77
N LEU A 195 -6.69 -6.30 8.02
CA LEU A 195 -6.94 -7.51 7.23
C LEU A 195 -7.28 -7.18 5.78
N PHE A 196 -8.09 -6.15 5.54
CA PHE A 196 -8.41 -5.67 4.20
C PHE A 196 -7.16 -5.15 3.47
N THR A 197 -6.26 -4.48 4.18
CA THR A 197 -4.98 -4.02 3.63
C THR A 197 -4.09 -5.19 3.22
N VAL A 198 -3.98 -6.22 4.07
CA VAL A 198 -3.21 -7.43 3.75
C VAL A 198 -3.83 -8.15 2.55
N ALA A 199 -5.15 -8.34 2.52
CA ALA A 199 -5.83 -8.98 1.41
C ALA A 199 -5.62 -8.20 0.10
N GLY A 200 -5.79 -6.87 0.11
CA GLY A 200 -5.52 -6.02 -1.04
C GLY A 200 -4.08 -6.16 -1.56
N SER A 201 -3.11 -6.17 -0.64
CA SER A 201 -1.69 -6.37 -0.99
C SER A 201 -1.43 -7.75 -1.60
N VAL A 202 -2.05 -8.80 -1.07
CA VAL A 202 -1.91 -10.17 -1.61
C VAL A 202 -2.44 -10.24 -3.04
N PHE A 203 -3.62 -9.69 -3.31
CA PHE A 203 -4.18 -9.67 -4.66
C PHE A 203 -3.32 -8.84 -5.62
N HIS A 204 -2.86 -7.64 -5.22
CA HIS A 204 -1.96 -6.83 -6.05
C HIS A 204 -0.62 -7.50 -6.28
N TYR A 205 -0.07 -8.18 -5.27
CA TYR A 205 1.16 -8.95 -5.41
C TYR A 205 1.02 -10.03 -6.48
N PHE A 206 -0.03 -10.83 -6.41
CA PHE A 206 -0.27 -11.86 -7.41
C PHE A 206 -0.64 -11.29 -8.78
N ALA A 207 -1.32 -10.14 -8.86
CA ALA A 207 -1.56 -9.45 -10.11
C ALA A 207 -0.23 -9.13 -10.84
N ILE A 208 0.76 -8.63 -10.10
CA ILE A 208 2.07 -8.27 -10.65
C ILE A 208 2.88 -9.53 -10.95
N LEU A 209 2.94 -10.49 -10.02
CA LEU A 209 3.71 -11.72 -10.16
C LEU A 209 3.25 -12.56 -11.37
N LEU A 210 1.95 -12.84 -11.46
CA LEU A 210 1.38 -13.63 -12.55
C LEU A 210 1.54 -12.93 -13.90
N GLY A 211 1.44 -11.61 -13.90
CA GLY A 211 1.66 -10.82 -15.09
C GLY A 211 3.09 -10.92 -15.65
N PHE A 212 4.09 -11.20 -14.81
CA PHE A 212 5.48 -11.43 -15.28
C PHE A 212 5.63 -12.76 -16.02
N PHE A 213 4.86 -13.77 -15.68
CA PHE A 213 4.81 -15.03 -16.42
C PHE A 213 4.04 -14.94 -17.74
N ARG A 214 3.28 -13.84 -17.96
CA ARG A 214 2.41 -13.67 -19.15
C ARG A 214 1.40 -14.79 -19.35
N ILE A 215 0.92 -15.40 -18.25
CA ILE A 215 -0.04 -16.50 -18.22
C ILE A 215 -1.48 -15.94 -18.18
#